data_7243c6c2f8bc423cd28b7c21b96de1f6
#
_entry.id   7243c6c2f8bc423cd28b7c21b96de1f6
#
_cell.length_a   1.000
_cell.length_b   1.000
_cell.length_c   1.000
_cell.angle_alpha   90.00
_cell.angle_beta   90.00
_cell.angle_gamma   90.00
#
_symmetry.space_group_name_H-M   'P 1'
#
loop_
_entity.id
_entity.type
_entity.pdbx_description
1 polymer ?
#
loop_
_entity_poly.entity_id
_entity_poly.type
_entity_poly.pdbx_seq_one_letter_code
_entity_poly.pdbx_strand_id
1 'polypeptide(L)'
;MLYLDGILAELQTGQGQYDLDKLDDIPYLEKLSELDDYWDDLQAEILIYRGDPGNHGQVIQMSETYFDMANDVVGTAEFYLEQKTKILTTLELVMVILLGLLIVIALQQAMTEIQLLRKNKELATAAYYDKPTGLPGRLSCEEQIWTPMDRKEGPYCMVMFDLNNLKWVNDNLGHSAGDALIKAFADILNHLTNENVFVGRYGGDEFIMIVKNHREEQIEQLLKEIKLAAIRYNKKSDQLKIQYAVGYEYGGDSLPQMLEKADKKMYLNKTAVKADTNDL
;
A
#
# COMPACT_ATOMS: atom_id res chain seq x y z
N MET A 1 -43.41 28.82 -52.30
CA MET A 1 -42.77 30.06 -51.86
C MET A 1 -42.70 30.10 -50.37
N LEU A 2 -43.74 30.39 -49.57
CA LEU A 2 -43.66 30.52 -48.08
C LEU A 2 -42.97 29.34 -47.33
N TYR A 3 -42.98 28.11 -47.87
CA TYR A 3 -42.37 26.94 -47.25
C TYR A 3 -40.84 26.97 -47.32
N LEU A 4 -40.28 27.31 -48.49
CA LEU A 4 -38.86 27.34 -48.72
C LEU A 4 -38.19 28.52 -47.99
N ASP A 5 -38.82 29.69 -47.98
CA ASP A 5 -38.38 30.85 -47.24
C ASP A 5 -38.25 30.54 -45.74
N GLY A 6 -39.19 29.78 -45.18
CA GLY A 6 -39.14 29.33 -43.79
C GLY A 6 -38.01 28.36 -43.49
N ILE A 7 -37.68 27.45 -44.41
CA ILE A 7 -36.56 26.51 -44.28
C ILE A 7 -35.19 27.24 -44.33
N LEU A 8 -35.00 28.14 -45.30
CA LEU A 8 -33.77 28.88 -45.45
C LEU A 8 -33.50 29.78 -44.24
N ALA A 9 -34.53 30.49 -43.78
CA ALA A 9 -34.43 31.32 -42.56
C ALA A 9 -34.11 30.49 -41.31
N GLU A 10 -34.67 29.29 -41.17
CA GLU A 10 -34.39 28.42 -40.03
C GLU A 10 -32.98 27.83 -40.08
N LEU A 11 -32.50 27.42 -41.24
CA LEU A 11 -31.09 26.97 -41.42
C LEU A 11 -30.09 28.08 -41.11
N GLN A 12 -30.39 29.35 -41.37
CA GLN A 12 -29.57 30.51 -41.05
C GLN A 12 -29.60 30.88 -39.54
N THR A 13 -30.77 30.79 -38.93
CA THR A 13 -30.99 31.29 -37.58
C THR A 13 -31.02 30.23 -36.49
N GLY A 14 -31.35 29.00 -36.84
CA GLY A 14 -31.62 27.90 -35.88
C GLY A 14 -32.95 28.06 -35.16
N GLN A 15 -33.85 28.92 -35.69
CA GLN A 15 -35.17 29.20 -35.07
C GLN A 15 -36.29 29.17 -36.10
N GLY A 16 -37.18 28.21 -35.96
CA GLY A 16 -38.30 28.03 -36.85
C GLY A 16 -39.23 26.88 -36.46
N GLN A 17 -40.03 26.42 -37.40
CA GLN A 17 -41.07 25.39 -37.18
C GLN A 17 -40.65 23.99 -37.71
N TYR A 18 -39.50 23.87 -38.34
CA TYR A 18 -39.04 22.63 -39.01
C TYR A 18 -38.02 21.83 -38.19
N ASP A 19 -37.62 22.35 -37.03
CA ASP A 19 -36.65 21.73 -36.12
C ASP A 19 -35.27 21.49 -36.79
N LEU A 20 -34.80 22.50 -37.54
CA LEU A 20 -33.52 22.44 -38.23
C LEU A 20 -32.45 23.12 -37.41
N ASP A 21 -31.34 22.37 -37.21
CA ASP A 21 -30.17 22.91 -36.49
C ASP A 21 -29.36 23.85 -37.39
N LYS A 22 -28.95 25.01 -36.83
CA LYS A 22 -27.98 25.88 -37.44
C LYS A 22 -26.60 25.27 -37.38
N LEU A 23 -25.89 25.24 -38.50
CA LEU A 23 -24.47 24.87 -38.54
C LEU A 23 -23.62 26.14 -38.43
N ASP A 24 -22.65 26.11 -37.49
CA ASP A 24 -21.68 27.21 -37.30
C ASP A 24 -20.41 26.98 -38.15
N ASP A 25 -20.57 26.91 -39.46
CA ASP A 25 -19.48 26.78 -40.43
C ASP A 25 -19.55 27.94 -41.41
N ILE A 26 -18.45 28.71 -41.53
CA ILE A 26 -18.42 29.92 -42.35
C ILE A 26 -18.70 29.65 -43.83
N PRO A 27 -17.98 28.65 -44.46
CA PRO A 27 -18.25 28.31 -45.88
C PRO A 27 -19.70 27.86 -46.13
N TYR A 28 -20.29 27.13 -45.20
CA TYR A 28 -21.71 26.72 -45.27
C TYR A 28 -22.64 27.91 -45.21
N LEU A 29 -22.41 28.82 -44.24
CA LEU A 29 -23.28 30.01 -44.06
C LEU A 29 -23.15 30.99 -45.23
N GLU A 30 -21.97 31.17 -45.83
CA GLU A 30 -21.78 31.98 -47.05
C GLU A 30 -22.59 31.43 -48.19
N LYS A 31 -22.46 30.15 -48.50
CA LYS A 31 -23.24 29.48 -49.59
C LYS A 31 -24.75 29.46 -49.32
N LEU A 32 -25.15 29.29 -48.09
CA LEU A 32 -26.55 29.34 -47.68
C LEU A 32 -27.12 30.78 -47.93
N SER A 33 -26.37 31.83 -47.65
CA SER A 33 -26.77 33.22 -47.92
C SER A 33 -26.86 33.50 -49.41
N GLU A 34 -25.89 33.01 -50.22
CA GLU A 34 -25.96 33.11 -51.69
C GLU A 34 -27.16 32.39 -52.27
N LEU A 35 -27.50 31.21 -51.71
CA LEU A 35 -28.68 30.44 -52.14
C LEU A 35 -29.98 31.17 -51.81
N ASP A 36 -30.06 31.85 -50.68
CA ASP A 36 -31.23 32.62 -50.24
C ASP A 36 -31.41 33.84 -51.12
N ASP A 37 -30.34 34.58 -51.39
CA ASP A 37 -30.37 35.75 -52.28
C ASP A 37 -30.82 35.31 -53.73
N TYR A 38 -30.30 34.18 -54.24
CA TYR A 38 -30.70 33.62 -55.52
C TYR A 38 -32.15 33.13 -55.57
N TRP A 39 -32.65 32.66 -54.43
CA TRP A 39 -34.05 32.28 -54.29
C TRP A 39 -34.99 33.46 -54.46
N ASP A 40 -34.65 34.62 -53.94
CA ASP A 40 -35.43 35.85 -54.08
C ASP A 40 -35.48 36.30 -55.56
N ASP A 41 -34.34 36.21 -56.26
CA ASP A 41 -34.29 36.51 -57.70
C ASP A 41 -35.15 35.52 -58.53
N LEU A 42 -35.05 34.23 -58.21
CA LEU A 42 -35.88 33.20 -58.87
C LEU A 42 -37.38 33.39 -58.60
N GLN A 43 -37.76 33.79 -57.40
CA GLN A 43 -39.17 34.13 -57.05
C GLN A 43 -39.65 35.28 -57.91
N ALA A 44 -38.85 36.32 -58.08
CA ALA A 44 -39.22 37.47 -58.89
C ALA A 44 -39.43 37.08 -60.35
N GLU A 45 -38.57 36.26 -60.92
CA GLU A 45 -38.69 35.79 -62.34
C GLU A 45 -39.91 34.85 -62.50
N ILE A 46 -40.21 33.98 -61.52
CA ILE A 46 -41.43 33.15 -61.57
C ILE A 46 -42.71 34.01 -61.54
N LEU A 47 -42.71 35.12 -60.84
CA LEU A 47 -43.85 36.07 -60.86
C LEU A 47 -44.03 36.78 -62.18
N ILE A 48 -42.93 37.17 -62.83
CA ILE A 48 -42.94 37.75 -64.20
C ILE A 48 -43.48 36.71 -65.18
N TYR A 49 -42.96 35.50 -65.13
CA TYR A 49 -43.42 34.40 -66.01
C TYR A 49 -44.94 34.10 -65.87
N ARG A 50 -45.48 34.20 -64.63
CA ARG A 50 -46.95 34.01 -64.41
C ARG A 50 -47.76 35.12 -65.10
N GLY A 51 -47.21 36.32 -65.30
CA GLY A 51 -47.85 37.42 -65.97
C GLY A 51 -47.75 37.37 -67.51
N ASP A 52 -46.62 36.90 -68.03
CA ASP A 52 -46.33 36.71 -69.44
C ASP A 52 -45.56 35.41 -69.70
N PRO A 53 -46.20 34.32 -70.17
CA PRO A 53 -45.61 33.00 -70.37
C PRO A 53 -44.54 32.89 -71.50
N GLY A 54 -44.13 33.99 -72.11
CA GLY A 54 -43.20 33.96 -73.27
C GLY A 54 -41.73 33.64 -72.93
N ASN A 55 -41.33 33.65 -71.64
CA ASN A 55 -39.94 33.52 -71.20
C ASN A 55 -39.62 32.17 -70.46
N HIS A 56 -39.99 31.04 -71.03
CA HIS A 56 -39.80 29.70 -70.40
C HIS A 56 -38.35 29.37 -70.13
N GLY A 57 -37.40 29.76 -71.01
CA GLY A 57 -36.00 29.37 -70.91
C GLY A 57 -35.29 29.88 -69.68
N GLN A 58 -35.61 31.09 -69.27
CA GLN A 58 -34.94 31.78 -68.16
C GLN A 58 -35.32 31.18 -66.83
N VAL A 59 -36.61 30.92 -66.56
CA VAL A 59 -37.07 30.27 -65.29
C VAL A 59 -36.52 28.86 -65.15
N ILE A 60 -36.44 28.10 -66.25
CA ILE A 60 -35.86 26.73 -66.21
C ILE A 60 -34.38 26.80 -65.89
N GLN A 61 -33.61 27.62 -66.55
CA GLN A 61 -32.17 27.79 -66.32
C GLN A 61 -31.90 28.25 -64.87
N MET A 62 -32.66 29.21 -64.35
CA MET A 62 -32.52 29.67 -62.99
C MET A 62 -32.88 28.58 -61.99
N SER A 63 -33.88 27.75 -62.24
CA SER A 63 -34.27 26.60 -61.41
C SER A 63 -33.19 25.54 -61.37
N GLU A 64 -32.53 25.25 -62.51
CA GLU A 64 -31.38 24.33 -62.55
C GLU A 64 -30.20 24.86 -61.76
N THR A 65 -29.84 26.14 -61.91
CA THR A 65 -28.78 26.83 -61.16
C THR A 65 -29.10 26.79 -59.64
N TYR A 66 -30.33 27.09 -59.24
CA TYR A 66 -30.77 27.00 -57.83
C TYR A 66 -30.58 25.59 -57.27
N PHE A 67 -30.93 24.56 -58.04
CA PHE A 67 -30.74 23.17 -57.65
C PHE A 67 -29.27 22.80 -57.43
N ASP A 68 -28.37 23.26 -58.36
CA ASP A 68 -26.95 23.05 -58.24
C ASP A 68 -26.37 23.77 -57.00
N MET A 69 -26.80 25.00 -56.73
CA MET A 69 -26.41 25.75 -55.53
C MET A 69 -26.88 25.07 -54.26
N ALA A 70 -28.13 24.55 -54.23
CA ALA A 70 -28.65 23.81 -53.12
C ALA A 70 -27.86 22.53 -52.83
N ASN A 71 -27.48 21.79 -53.88
CA ASN A 71 -26.63 20.62 -53.75
C ASN A 71 -25.24 20.97 -53.18
N ASP A 72 -24.69 22.13 -53.58
CA ASP A 72 -23.38 22.59 -53.08
C ASP A 72 -23.46 23.01 -51.59
N VAL A 73 -24.54 23.61 -51.14
CA VAL A 73 -24.81 23.87 -49.71
C VAL A 73 -24.88 22.56 -48.93
N VAL A 74 -25.64 21.57 -49.42
CA VAL A 74 -25.73 20.24 -48.76
C VAL A 74 -24.36 19.57 -48.67
N GLY A 75 -23.61 19.53 -49.79
CA GLY A 75 -22.25 18.95 -49.77
C GLY A 75 -21.30 19.62 -48.79
N THR A 76 -21.41 20.93 -48.61
CA THR A 76 -20.60 21.67 -47.62
C THR A 76 -21.01 21.31 -46.21
N ALA A 77 -22.31 21.18 -45.92
CA ALA A 77 -22.82 20.72 -44.62
C ALA A 77 -22.34 19.30 -44.31
N GLU A 78 -22.47 18.37 -45.26
CA GLU A 78 -22.01 16.98 -45.08
C GLU A 78 -20.50 16.94 -44.77
N PHE A 79 -19.70 17.67 -45.48
CA PHE A 79 -18.23 17.74 -45.27
C PHE A 79 -17.89 18.25 -43.86
N TYR A 80 -18.57 19.32 -43.42
CA TYR A 80 -18.40 19.87 -42.05
C TYR A 80 -18.75 18.85 -40.97
N LEU A 81 -19.89 18.17 -41.10
CA LEU A 81 -20.36 17.17 -40.16
C LEU A 81 -19.43 15.95 -40.13
N GLU A 82 -18.91 15.52 -41.28
CA GLU A 82 -17.93 14.41 -41.32
C GLU A 82 -16.63 14.78 -40.62
N GLN A 83 -16.10 15.99 -40.82
CA GLN A 83 -14.91 16.47 -40.13
C GLN A 83 -15.12 16.52 -38.60
N LYS A 84 -16.26 17.10 -38.16
CA LYS A 84 -16.61 17.20 -36.75
C LYS A 84 -16.73 15.82 -36.10
N THR A 85 -17.33 14.86 -36.78
CA THR A 85 -17.47 13.48 -36.33
C THR A 85 -16.08 12.81 -36.17
N LYS A 86 -15.17 12.99 -37.12
CA LYS A 86 -13.79 12.48 -37.04
C LYS A 86 -13.01 13.05 -35.83
N ILE A 87 -13.16 14.33 -35.56
CA ILE A 87 -12.52 14.96 -34.39
C ILE A 87 -13.08 14.36 -33.11
N LEU A 88 -14.40 14.22 -32.98
CA LEU A 88 -15.05 13.65 -31.79
C LEU A 88 -14.60 12.20 -31.53
N THR A 89 -14.61 11.35 -32.55
CA THR A 89 -14.17 9.97 -32.41
C THR A 89 -12.70 9.85 -32.05
N THR A 90 -11.86 10.75 -32.56
CA THR A 90 -10.43 10.80 -32.17
C THR A 90 -10.27 11.21 -30.72
N LEU A 91 -11.00 12.22 -30.25
CA LEU A 91 -10.98 12.66 -28.85
C LEU A 91 -11.46 11.56 -27.89
N GLU A 92 -12.54 10.84 -28.27
CA GLU A 92 -13.03 9.68 -27.50
C GLU A 92 -11.96 8.60 -27.37
N LEU A 93 -11.27 8.25 -28.46
CA LEU A 93 -10.19 7.27 -28.44
C LEU A 93 -9.03 7.70 -27.53
N VAL A 94 -8.60 8.96 -27.62
CA VAL A 94 -7.55 9.51 -26.78
C VAL A 94 -7.96 9.47 -25.31
N MET A 95 -9.19 9.82 -24.99
CA MET A 95 -9.72 9.78 -23.63
C MET A 95 -9.72 8.35 -23.06
N VAL A 96 -10.13 7.35 -23.86
CA VAL A 96 -10.09 5.93 -23.43
C VAL A 96 -8.66 5.47 -23.16
N ILE A 97 -7.70 5.84 -24.02
CA ILE A 97 -6.28 5.50 -23.83
C ILE A 97 -5.73 6.14 -22.54
N LEU A 98 -6.01 7.42 -22.31
CA LEU A 98 -5.58 8.12 -21.09
C LEU A 98 -6.18 7.50 -19.82
N LEU A 99 -7.45 7.15 -19.86
CA LEU A 99 -8.11 6.46 -18.75
C LEU A 99 -7.45 5.10 -18.47
N GLY A 100 -7.17 4.32 -19.51
CA GLY A 100 -6.44 3.05 -19.39
C GLY A 100 -5.06 3.23 -18.76
N LEU A 101 -4.31 4.25 -19.17
CA LEU A 101 -3.00 4.58 -18.62
C LEU A 101 -3.10 4.94 -17.13
N LEU A 102 -4.07 5.75 -16.75
CA LEU A 102 -4.30 6.11 -15.34
C LEU A 102 -4.61 4.89 -14.48
N ILE A 103 -5.41 3.95 -14.98
CA ILE A 103 -5.71 2.69 -14.27
C ILE A 103 -4.43 1.88 -14.07
N VAL A 104 -3.58 1.75 -15.08
CA VAL A 104 -2.31 1.02 -14.97
C VAL A 104 -1.39 1.66 -13.94
N ILE A 105 -1.25 2.98 -13.94
CA ILE A 105 -0.45 3.72 -12.95
C ILE A 105 -1.00 3.50 -11.53
N ALA A 106 -2.32 3.59 -11.34
CA ALA A 106 -2.95 3.37 -10.04
C ALA A 106 -2.72 1.94 -9.52
N LEU A 107 -2.81 0.94 -10.39
CA LEU A 107 -2.51 -0.46 -10.04
C LEU A 107 -1.03 -0.66 -9.66
N GLN A 108 -0.10 -0.06 -10.40
CA GLN A 108 1.33 -0.11 -10.05
C GLN A 108 1.61 0.53 -8.69
N GLN A 109 1.02 1.70 -8.40
CA GLN A 109 1.16 2.36 -7.10
C GLN A 109 0.64 1.48 -5.96
N ALA A 110 -0.56 0.91 -6.11
CA ALA A 110 -1.15 0.01 -5.12
C ALA A 110 -0.28 -1.22 -4.86
N MET A 111 0.28 -1.84 -5.90
CA MET A 111 1.19 -2.99 -5.75
C MET A 111 2.48 -2.61 -5.03
N THR A 112 3.06 -1.44 -5.35
CA THR A 112 4.28 -0.95 -4.69
C THR A 112 4.03 -0.68 -3.21
N GLU A 113 2.91 -0.09 -2.85
CA GLU A 113 2.54 0.18 -1.46
C GLU A 113 2.36 -1.11 -0.64
N ILE A 114 1.68 -2.12 -1.21
CA ILE A 114 1.53 -3.43 -0.58
C ILE A 114 2.89 -4.10 -0.36
N GLN A 115 3.80 -4.04 -1.32
CA GLN A 115 5.15 -4.59 -1.19
C GLN A 115 5.95 -3.87 -0.10
N LEU A 116 5.86 -2.54 -0.04
CA LEU A 116 6.53 -1.73 0.98
C LEU A 116 6.02 -2.06 2.39
N LEU A 117 4.70 -2.18 2.56
CA LEU A 117 4.08 -2.56 3.83
C LEU A 117 4.53 -3.96 4.29
N ARG A 118 4.60 -4.94 3.37
CA ARG A 118 5.10 -6.30 3.68
C ARG A 118 6.56 -6.25 4.12
N LYS A 119 7.39 -5.53 3.37
CA LYS A 119 8.83 -5.43 3.67
C LYS A 119 9.08 -4.69 4.99
N ASN A 120 8.33 -3.63 5.28
CA ASN A 120 8.40 -2.94 6.57
C ASN A 120 7.99 -3.85 7.74
N LYS A 121 6.95 -4.67 7.57
CA LYS A 121 6.54 -5.66 8.58
C LYS A 121 7.59 -6.73 8.80
N GLU A 122 8.21 -7.25 7.73
CA GLU A 122 9.31 -8.21 7.82
C GLU A 122 10.53 -7.62 8.54
N LEU A 123 10.92 -6.38 8.20
CA LEU A 123 12.02 -5.67 8.85
C LEU A 123 11.72 -5.39 10.32
N ALA A 124 10.52 -4.95 10.65
CA ALA A 124 10.09 -4.75 12.03
C ALA A 124 10.15 -6.09 12.80
N THR A 125 9.59 -7.17 12.25
CA THR A 125 9.64 -8.48 12.89
C THR A 125 11.09 -8.95 13.09
N ALA A 126 11.96 -8.79 12.10
CA ALA A 126 13.38 -9.15 12.20
C ALA A 126 14.16 -8.29 13.20
N ALA A 127 13.73 -7.05 13.44
CA ALA A 127 14.35 -6.16 14.42
C ALA A 127 13.91 -6.46 15.87
N TYR A 128 12.63 -6.82 16.04
CA TYR A 128 12.02 -7.02 17.36
C TYR A 128 12.09 -8.45 17.88
N TYR A 129 12.26 -9.46 17.01
CA TYR A 129 12.30 -10.86 17.41
C TYR A 129 13.61 -11.53 16.98
N ASP A 130 14.14 -12.34 17.88
CA ASP A 130 15.31 -13.18 17.59
C ASP A 130 14.90 -14.38 16.74
N LYS A 131 15.35 -14.42 15.49
CA LYS A 131 14.92 -15.42 14.49
C LYS A 131 15.21 -16.88 14.89
N PRO A 132 16.37 -17.22 15.50
CA PRO A 132 16.66 -18.57 15.96
C PRO A 132 15.74 -19.06 17.08
N THR A 133 15.37 -18.20 18.02
CA THR A 133 14.62 -18.58 19.23
C THR A 133 13.13 -18.28 19.16
N GLY A 134 12.75 -17.32 18.30
CA GLY A 134 11.39 -16.78 18.26
C GLY A 134 11.02 -15.87 19.45
N LEU A 135 11.91 -15.70 20.42
CA LEU A 135 11.73 -14.76 21.54
C LEU A 135 11.89 -13.31 21.08
N PRO A 136 11.35 -12.34 21.85
CA PRO A 136 11.75 -10.94 21.77
C PRO A 136 13.27 -10.80 21.71
N GLY A 137 13.77 -10.08 20.68
CA GLY A 137 15.18 -9.82 20.49
C GLY A 137 15.69 -8.62 21.30
N ARG A 138 16.95 -8.24 21.07
CA ARG A 138 17.64 -7.19 21.82
C ARG A 138 16.85 -5.87 21.83
N LEU A 139 16.32 -5.44 20.68
CA LEU A 139 15.58 -4.18 20.59
C LEU A 139 14.31 -4.21 21.46
N SER A 140 13.56 -5.31 21.45
CA SER A 140 12.40 -5.50 22.34
C SER A 140 12.82 -5.50 23.80
N CYS A 141 13.92 -6.15 24.13
CA CYS A 141 14.46 -6.14 25.51
C CYS A 141 14.81 -4.72 25.97
N GLU A 142 15.52 -3.95 25.13
CA GLU A 142 15.88 -2.56 25.42
C GLU A 142 14.63 -1.69 25.61
N GLU A 143 13.62 -1.84 24.76
CA GLU A 143 12.35 -1.12 24.89
C GLU A 143 11.66 -1.42 26.22
N GLN A 144 11.60 -2.70 26.63
CA GLN A 144 11.04 -3.09 27.94
C GLN A 144 11.85 -2.52 29.11
N ILE A 145 13.19 -2.58 29.05
CA ILE A 145 14.10 -2.06 30.10
C ILE A 145 13.93 -0.55 30.29
N TRP A 146 13.76 0.20 29.20
CA TRP A 146 13.62 1.66 29.26
C TRP A 146 12.16 2.12 29.48
N THR A 147 11.19 1.20 29.47
CA THR A 147 9.80 1.51 29.83
C THR A 147 9.69 1.85 31.33
N PRO A 148 9.11 2.99 31.69
CA PRO A 148 8.91 3.34 33.09
C PRO A 148 8.11 2.28 33.84
N MET A 149 8.58 1.91 35.04
CA MET A 149 7.86 0.98 35.91
C MET A 149 6.56 1.62 36.41
N ASP A 150 5.43 0.94 36.23
CA ASP A 150 4.19 1.34 36.89
C ASP A 150 4.11 0.70 38.31
N ARG A 151 4.30 1.52 39.34
CA ARG A 151 4.24 1.05 40.75
C ARG A 151 2.89 0.47 41.14
N LYS A 152 1.82 0.73 40.35
CA LYS A 152 0.51 0.13 40.56
C LYS A 152 0.45 -1.33 40.13
N GLU A 153 1.33 -1.74 39.22
CA GLU A 153 1.45 -3.13 38.75
C GLU A 153 2.17 -4.05 39.75
N GLY A 154 2.52 -3.55 40.93
CA GLY A 154 3.20 -4.31 42.00
C GLY A 154 4.74 -4.28 41.87
N PRO A 155 5.43 -5.18 42.60
CA PRO A 155 6.89 -5.27 42.55
C PRO A 155 7.36 -5.85 41.23
N TYR A 156 8.56 -5.40 40.81
CA TYR A 156 9.26 -5.90 39.64
C TYR A 156 10.46 -6.75 40.06
N CYS A 157 10.78 -7.75 39.24
CA CYS A 157 12.02 -8.51 39.30
C CYS A 157 12.69 -8.54 37.93
N MET A 158 13.97 -8.26 37.88
CA MET A 158 14.83 -8.43 36.71
C MET A 158 15.71 -9.65 36.90
N VAL A 159 15.68 -10.57 35.95
CA VAL A 159 16.55 -11.74 35.95
C VAL A 159 17.41 -11.73 34.70
N MET A 160 18.71 -11.97 34.87
CA MET A 160 19.71 -12.14 33.80
C MET A 160 20.20 -13.58 33.77
N PHE A 161 20.23 -14.17 32.58
CA PHE A 161 20.78 -15.50 32.33
C PHE A 161 21.90 -15.43 31.32
N ASP A 162 22.91 -16.29 31.49
CA ASP A 162 24.00 -16.48 30.55
C ASP A 162 24.22 -17.97 30.33
N LEU A 163 24.09 -18.40 29.07
CA LEU A 163 24.22 -19.82 28.69
C LEU A 163 25.69 -20.23 28.64
N ASN A 164 26.09 -21.11 29.55
CA ASN A 164 27.47 -21.50 29.69
C ASN A 164 27.93 -22.43 28.54
N ASN A 165 29.25 -22.39 28.24
CA ASN A 165 29.91 -23.26 27.30
C ASN A 165 29.41 -23.20 25.83
N LEU A 166 28.64 -22.18 25.44
CA LEU A 166 28.15 -22.02 24.07
C LEU A 166 29.32 -21.96 23.06
N LYS A 167 30.40 -21.25 23.41
CA LYS A 167 31.58 -21.17 22.56
C LYS A 167 32.22 -22.56 22.36
N TRP A 168 32.34 -23.35 23.42
CA TRP A 168 32.89 -24.70 23.32
C TRP A 168 32.00 -25.59 22.43
N VAL A 169 30.71 -25.52 22.56
CA VAL A 169 29.74 -26.24 21.71
C VAL A 169 29.90 -25.83 20.25
N ASN A 170 29.97 -24.53 19.95
CA ASN A 170 30.19 -24.06 18.59
C ASN A 170 31.50 -24.53 17.98
N ASP A 171 32.60 -24.47 18.76
CA ASP A 171 33.93 -24.81 18.29
C ASP A 171 34.12 -26.33 18.08
N ASN A 172 33.44 -27.16 18.88
CA ASN A 172 33.62 -28.63 18.85
C ASN A 172 32.51 -29.42 18.14
N LEU A 173 31.26 -28.88 18.17
CA LEU A 173 30.07 -29.56 17.60
C LEU A 173 29.45 -28.73 16.44
N GLY A 174 29.99 -27.54 16.15
CA GLY A 174 29.54 -26.68 15.09
C GLY A 174 28.39 -25.73 15.50
N HIS A 175 28.21 -24.66 14.73
CA HIS A 175 27.22 -23.61 15.00
C HIS A 175 25.77 -24.13 15.07
N SER A 176 25.42 -25.16 14.29
CA SER A 176 24.08 -25.76 14.35
C SER A 176 23.78 -26.40 15.71
N ALA A 177 24.80 -26.96 16.40
CA ALA A 177 24.65 -27.47 17.75
C ALA A 177 24.48 -26.34 18.79
N GLY A 178 25.21 -25.26 18.62
CA GLY A 178 25.03 -24.05 19.44
C GLY A 178 23.66 -23.42 19.29
N ASP A 179 23.17 -23.31 18.06
CA ASP A 179 21.82 -22.83 17.77
C ASP A 179 20.75 -23.72 18.41
N ALA A 180 20.94 -25.05 18.36
CA ALA A 180 20.02 -26.00 19.01
C ALA A 180 20.02 -25.85 20.53
N LEU A 181 21.19 -25.60 21.14
CA LEU A 181 21.33 -25.36 22.58
C LEU A 181 20.62 -24.06 23.00
N ILE A 182 20.86 -22.95 22.26
CA ILE A 182 20.21 -21.66 22.46
C ILE A 182 18.69 -21.83 22.37
N LYS A 183 18.19 -22.52 21.32
CA LYS A 183 16.77 -22.74 21.12
C LYS A 183 16.16 -23.58 22.24
N ALA A 184 16.83 -24.63 22.68
CA ALA A 184 16.34 -25.47 23.77
C ALA A 184 16.18 -24.70 25.08
N PHE A 185 17.12 -23.79 25.38
CA PHE A 185 17.02 -22.92 26.56
C PHE A 185 15.91 -21.87 26.40
N ALA A 186 15.82 -21.25 25.22
CA ALA A 186 14.76 -20.31 24.89
C ALA A 186 13.35 -20.95 25.01
N ASP A 187 13.18 -22.19 24.58
CA ASP A 187 11.93 -22.93 24.70
C ASP A 187 11.54 -23.14 26.17
N ILE A 188 12.51 -23.42 27.05
CA ILE A 188 12.26 -23.51 28.51
C ILE A 188 11.75 -22.21 29.07
N LEU A 189 12.39 -21.09 28.71
CA LEU A 189 12.01 -19.76 29.22
C LEU A 189 10.67 -19.29 28.65
N ASN A 190 10.43 -19.59 27.37
CA ASN A 190 9.20 -19.17 26.68
C ASN A 190 7.93 -19.78 27.29
N HIS A 191 8.01 -20.98 27.84
CA HIS A 191 6.87 -21.63 28.53
C HIS A 191 6.38 -20.86 29.75
N LEU A 192 7.19 -19.96 30.30
CA LEU A 192 6.86 -19.12 31.45
C LEU A 192 6.29 -17.76 31.07
N THR A 193 6.34 -17.40 29.78
CA THR A 193 5.89 -16.11 29.29
C THR A 193 4.38 -15.96 29.43
N ASN A 194 3.96 -14.85 30.03
CA ASN A 194 2.55 -14.46 30.18
C ASN A 194 2.46 -12.92 30.32
N GLU A 195 1.31 -12.38 30.67
CA GLU A 195 1.10 -10.93 30.84
C GLU A 195 2.00 -10.28 31.91
N ASN A 196 2.45 -11.05 32.89
CA ASN A 196 3.32 -10.60 34.00
C ASN A 196 4.79 -11.02 33.82
N VAL A 197 5.11 -11.86 32.85
CA VAL A 197 6.45 -12.42 32.63
C VAL A 197 6.87 -12.17 31.19
N PHE A 198 7.76 -11.22 30.98
CA PHE A 198 8.45 -10.98 29.72
C PHE A 198 9.77 -11.77 29.68
N VAL A 199 10.07 -12.39 28.56
CA VAL A 199 11.34 -13.05 28.30
C VAL A 199 11.88 -12.60 26.96
N GLY A 200 13.19 -12.32 26.87
CA GLY A 200 13.84 -11.97 25.61
C GLY A 200 15.30 -12.42 25.56
N ARG A 201 15.82 -12.57 24.33
CA ARG A 201 17.25 -12.82 24.07
C ARG A 201 17.96 -11.48 23.93
N TYR A 202 18.81 -11.16 24.90
CA TYR A 202 19.50 -9.87 25.00
C TYR A 202 20.83 -9.84 24.25
N GLY A 203 21.52 -10.98 24.19
CA GLY A 203 22.81 -11.16 23.52
C GLY A 203 22.97 -12.53 22.87
N GLY A 204 24.20 -12.88 22.53
CA GLY A 204 24.51 -14.18 21.91
C GLY A 204 24.10 -15.38 22.76
N ASP A 205 24.50 -15.38 24.02
CA ASP A 205 24.24 -16.38 25.07
C ASP A 205 23.44 -15.82 26.26
N GLU A 206 23.02 -14.55 26.16
CA GLU A 206 22.37 -13.81 27.23
C GLU A 206 20.86 -13.71 27.03
N PHE A 207 20.10 -13.96 28.10
CA PHE A 207 18.64 -13.82 28.14
C PHE A 207 18.23 -13.00 29.33
N ILE A 208 17.15 -12.23 29.20
CA ILE A 208 16.55 -11.50 30.31
C ILE A 208 15.13 -11.97 30.53
N MET A 209 14.69 -11.88 31.79
CA MET A 209 13.31 -12.06 32.20
C MET A 209 12.90 -10.89 33.09
N ILE A 210 11.80 -10.24 32.76
CA ILE A 210 11.19 -9.19 33.59
C ILE A 210 9.89 -9.74 34.12
N VAL A 211 9.78 -9.80 35.44
CA VAL A 211 8.59 -10.31 36.13
C VAL A 211 7.94 -9.18 36.89
N LYS A 212 6.63 -9.05 36.74
CA LYS A 212 5.79 -8.04 37.39
C LYS A 212 4.82 -8.72 38.38
N ASN A 213 4.43 -8.01 39.42
CA ASN A 213 3.37 -8.42 40.32
C ASN A 213 3.57 -9.82 40.95
N HIS A 214 4.81 -10.20 41.21
CA HIS A 214 5.14 -11.44 41.92
C HIS A 214 5.88 -11.14 43.22
N ARG A 215 5.64 -11.93 44.25
CA ARG A 215 6.43 -11.87 45.48
C ARG A 215 7.77 -12.58 45.26
N GLU A 216 8.77 -12.27 46.09
CA GLU A 216 10.12 -12.82 45.94
C GLU A 216 10.14 -14.36 45.97
N GLU A 217 9.31 -14.97 46.84
CA GLU A 217 9.19 -16.42 46.92
C GLU A 217 8.65 -17.05 45.62
N GLN A 218 7.81 -16.33 44.88
CA GLN A 218 7.30 -16.77 43.58
C GLN A 218 8.39 -16.67 42.51
N ILE A 219 9.30 -15.67 42.59
CA ILE A 219 10.46 -15.58 41.72
C ILE A 219 11.40 -16.77 41.95
N GLU A 220 11.69 -17.12 43.22
CA GLU A 220 12.49 -18.30 43.57
C GLU A 220 11.87 -19.60 43.02
N GLN A 221 10.54 -19.69 43.09
CA GLN A 221 9.82 -20.85 42.51
C GLN A 221 9.95 -20.91 41.01
N LEU A 222 9.81 -19.77 40.27
CA LEU A 222 10.04 -19.71 38.82
C LEU A 222 11.48 -20.15 38.47
N LEU A 223 12.47 -19.65 39.16
CA LEU A 223 13.88 -20.03 38.95
C LEU A 223 14.11 -21.53 39.20
N LYS A 224 13.45 -22.09 40.21
CA LYS A 224 13.50 -23.53 40.48
C LYS A 224 12.84 -24.34 39.35
N GLU A 225 11.73 -23.88 38.80
CA GLU A 225 11.07 -24.52 37.65
C GLU A 225 11.96 -24.53 36.41
N ILE A 226 12.65 -23.42 36.10
CA ILE A 226 13.64 -23.32 35.02
C ILE A 226 14.76 -24.34 35.24
N LYS A 227 15.33 -24.41 36.46
CA LYS A 227 16.36 -25.34 36.82
C LYS A 227 15.92 -26.80 36.62
N LEU A 228 14.70 -27.16 37.08
CA LEU A 228 14.17 -28.50 36.91
C LEU A 228 13.89 -28.84 35.43
N ALA A 229 13.46 -27.85 34.63
CA ALA A 229 13.27 -28.05 33.18
C ALA A 229 14.60 -28.31 32.47
N ALA A 230 15.64 -27.54 32.79
CA ALA A 230 16.98 -27.74 32.27
C ALA A 230 17.54 -29.16 32.66
N ILE A 231 17.34 -29.58 33.92
CA ILE A 231 17.72 -30.95 34.36
C ILE A 231 16.96 -32.03 33.57
N ARG A 232 15.66 -31.83 33.34
CA ARG A 232 14.85 -32.79 32.55
C ARG A 232 15.34 -32.86 31.10
N TYR A 233 15.66 -31.72 30.48
CA TYR A 233 16.25 -31.66 29.15
C TYR A 233 17.59 -32.42 29.11
N ASN A 234 18.48 -32.14 30.08
CA ASN A 234 19.80 -32.75 30.17
C ASN A 234 19.78 -34.24 30.38
N LYS A 235 18.73 -34.79 30.98
CA LYS A 235 18.54 -36.25 31.12
C LYS A 235 18.17 -36.93 29.80
N LYS A 236 17.53 -36.21 28.88
CA LYS A 236 17.08 -36.73 27.59
C LYS A 236 18.09 -36.49 26.47
N SER A 237 18.96 -35.54 26.61
CA SER A 237 19.99 -35.15 25.61
C SER A 237 21.34 -35.81 25.99
N ASP A 238 21.94 -36.53 25.07
CA ASP A 238 23.25 -37.16 25.31
C ASP A 238 24.43 -36.22 25.05
N GLN A 239 24.30 -35.35 24.05
CA GLN A 239 25.42 -34.50 23.59
C GLN A 239 25.32 -33.04 24.04
N LEU A 240 24.11 -32.47 24.11
CA LEU A 240 23.91 -31.06 24.44
C LEU A 240 23.36 -30.91 25.87
N LYS A 241 24.10 -30.30 26.75
CA LYS A 241 23.69 -30.04 28.13
C LYS A 241 23.47 -28.56 28.36
N ILE A 242 22.26 -28.20 28.77
CA ILE A 242 21.93 -26.79 29.20
C ILE A 242 22.59 -26.56 30.54
N GLN A 243 23.54 -25.64 30.57
CA GLN A 243 24.17 -25.11 31.77
C GLN A 243 24.10 -23.58 31.64
N TYR A 244 23.68 -22.89 32.68
CA TYR A 244 23.56 -21.44 32.66
C TYR A 244 23.92 -20.83 34.01
N ALA A 245 24.39 -19.60 33.99
CA ALA A 245 24.49 -18.73 35.17
C ALA A 245 23.23 -17.87 35.26
N VAL A 246 22.82 -17.51 36.45
CA VAL A 246 21.65 -16.70 36.73
C VAL A 246 21.92 -15.70 37.86
N GLY A 247 21.44 -14.49 37.67
CA GLY A 247 21.37 -13.47 38.73
C GLY A 247 20.06 -12.73 38.64
N TYR A 248 19.52 -12.32 39.77
CA TYR A 248 18.28 -11.53 39.81
C TYR A 248 18.34 -10.39 40.81
N GLU A 249 17.58 -9.35 40.52
CA GLU A 249 17.31 -8.23 41.44
C GLU A 249 15.80 -8.07 41.58
N TYR A 250 15.35 -8.03 42.86
CA TYR A 250 13.96 -7.89 43.22
C TYR A 250 13.73 -6.54 43.91
N GLY A 251 12.72 -5.81 43.45
CA GLY A 251 12.31 -4.53 44.09
C GLY A 251 13.37 -3.43 43.92
N GLY A 252 13.36 -2.72 42.83
CA GLY A 252 14.27 -1.60 42.54
C GLY A 252 13.53 -0.35 42.12
N ASP A 253 14.28 0.74 41.89
CA ASP A 253 13.73 2.03 41.50
C ASP A 253 13.54 2.14 39.98
N SER A 254 14.32 1.39 39.20
CA SER A 254 14.20 1.36 37.74
C SER A 254 14.74 0.04 37.15
N LEU A 255 14.16 -0.41 36.03
CA LEU A 255 14.61 -1.62 35.33
C LEU A 255 16.07 -1.56 34.89
N PRO A 256 16.62 -0.41 34.37
CA PRO A 256 18.05 -0.32 34.02
C PRO A 256 18.99 -0.57 35.22
N GLN A 257 18.67 -0.02 36.40
CA GLN A 257 19.48 -0.26 37.62
C GLN A 257 19.37 -1.71 38.09
N MET A 258 18.16 -2.28 37.99
CA MET A 258 17.93 -3.68 38.35
C MET A 258 18.70 -4.63 37.42
N LEU A 259 18.77 -4.31 36.10
CA LEU A 259 19.55 -5.07 35.13
C LEU A 259 21.03 -5.09 35.50
N GLU A 260 21.62 -3.92 35.83
CA GLU A 260 23.04 -3.83 36.24
C GLU A 260 23.33 -4.70 37.48
N LYS A 261 22.44 -4.69 38.45
CA LYS A 261 22.60 -5.50 39.67
C LYS A 261 22.40 -6.99 39.40
N ALA A 262 21.40 -7.37 38.58
CA ALA A 262 21.17 -8.75 38.18
C ALA A 262 22.36 -9.31 37.39
N ASP A 263 22.94 -8.54 36.48
CA ASP A 263 24.14 -8.89 35.71
C ASP A 263 25.34 -9.15 36.63
N LYS A 264 25.60 -8.27 37.60
CA LYS A 264 26.67 -8.46 38.60
C LYS A 264 26.49 -9.77 39.39
N LYS A 265 25.26 -10.07 39.83
CA LYS A 265 24.94 -11.32 40.54
C LYS A 265 25.10 -12.55 39.64
N MET A 266 24.69 -12.48 38.38
CA MET A 266 24.87 -13.53 37.38
C MET A 266 26.34 -13.81 37.12
N TYR A 267 27.19 -12.77 36.99
CA TYR A 267 28.62 -12.91 36.81
C TYR A 267 29.31 -13.58 38.02
N LEU A 268 28.93 -13.24 39.26
CA LEU A 268 29.42 -13.91 40.47
C LEU A 268 28.98 -15.40 40.49
N ASN A 269 27.76 -15.71 40.10
CA ASN A 269 27.29 -17.07 39.98
C ASN A 269 28.09 -17.86 38.92
N LYS A 270 28.39 -17.23 37.77
CA LYS A 270 29.16 -17.84 36.66
C LYS A 270 30.59 -18.20 37.11
N THR A 271 31.24 -17.36 37.93
CA THR A 271 32.60 -17.59 38.44
C THR A 271 32.64 -18.70 39.49
N ALA A 272 31.61 -18.78 40.36
CA ALA A 272 31.51 -19.83 41.38
C ALA A 272 31.31 -21.23 40.74
N VAL A 273 30.46 -21.32 39.74
CA VAL A 273 30.20 -22.58 39.00
C VAL A 273 31.45 -23.08 38.25
N LYS A 274 32.29 -22.17 37.72
CA LYS A 274 33.56 -22.53 37.08
C LYS A 274 34.64 -23.02 38.06
N ALA A 275 34.65 -22.51 39.29
CA ALA A 275 35.57 -22.96 40.32
C ALA A 275 35.27 -24.40 40.75
N ASP A 276 34.01 -24.76 40.97
CA ASP A 276 33.59 -26.12 41.33
C ASP A 276 33.84 -27.18 40.23
N THR A 277 33.91 -26.77 38.95
CA THR A 277 34.15 -27.68 37.83
C THR A 277 35.64 -27.91 37.53
N ASN A 278 36.55 -27.07 38.04
CA ASN A 278 38.01 -27.26 37.89
C ASN A 278 38.66 -28.12 38.99
N ASP A 279 37.92 -28.47 40.04
CA ASP A 279 38.37 -29.32 41.13
C ASP A 279 37.95 -30.79 40.99
N LEU A 280 37.43 -31.19 39.83
CA LEU A 280 37.09 -32.55 39.43
C LEU A 280 37.88 -33.01 38.20
#